data_d9adbd33bf75c59504ba352ba02a62d8
#
_entry.id   d9adbd33bf75c59504ba352ba02a62d8
#
_cell.length_a   1.000
_cell.length_b   1.000
_cell.length_c   1.000
_cell.angle_alpha   90.00
_cell.angle_beta   90.00
_cell.angle_gamma   90.00
#
_symmetry.space_group_name_H-M   'P 1'
#
loop_
_entity.id
_entity.type
_entity.pdbx_description
1 polymer ?
#
loop_
_entity_poly.entity_id
_entity_poly.type
_entity_poly.pdbx_seq_one_letter_code
_entity_poly.pdbx_strand_id
1 'polypeptide(L)'
;MKVLVVGGGGREHALAWKLSQSERIQKVYVAPGNGGTARDPNLFEVPITDVRALREWAQQEKIDLTVVGPEAPLAAGIVDEFRAHALKIFGPTKAAAQLESSKAFSKAFMHRHGIPTAIYQAFTDVALAHAYVDKMGAPIVVKADGLAAGKGVVVAMTAAEAHEAIDFMLLDNQLGVVHNAGADGAALPRVVIEEFLQGEEASFIVLCDGKNVLALATSQDHKRLLDHDEGPNTGGMGAYSPAPVVTAQVHARAMREVIMPTIKGMEKDGIPYTEFLYAGLMIDENGQPKTLEFNCRMGDPETQPIMMRLKSDLVDVMLAATSEKLDSIELEWDRRTALGVVMAAAGYPLNPRKGDVITGLPKDELDAMVFHAGTTAKEGQTLSSGGRVLCVTVLADSVKQAQQKAYEMTKGIHFDGQQYRRDIGFRAIKS
;
A
#
# COMPACT_ATOMS: atom_id res chain seq x y z
N MET A 1 -19.03 12.50 14.78
CA MET A 1 -19.04 11.17 14.13
C MET A 1 -18.11 10.22 14.86
N LYS A 2 -18.43 8.93 14.85
CA LYS A 2 -17.56 7.84 15.27
C LYS A 2 -17.02 7.14 14.03
N VAL A 3 -15.72 7.04 13.90
CA VAL A 3 -15.07 6.39 12.75
C VAL A 3 -14.28 5.17 13.22
N LEU A 4 -14.32 4.10 12.44
CA LEU A 4 -13.52 2.90 12.64
C LEU A 4 -12.48 2.79 11.52
N VAL A 5 -11.19 2.68 11.87
CA VAL A 5 -10.10 2.35 10.95
C VAL A 5 -9.73 0.89 11.15
N VAL A 6 -9.83 0.08 10.10
CA VAL A 6 -9.48 -1.35 10.16
C VAL A 6 -8.02 -1.52 9.77
N GLY A 7 -7.26 -2.16 10.63
CA GLY A 7 -5.84 -2.46 10.46
C GLY A 7 -4.98 -2.00 11.64
N GLY A 8 -3.69 -2.28 11.59
CA GLY A 8 -2.75 -1.97 12.67
C GLY A 8 -1.35 -1.59 12.16
N GLY A 9 -1.21 -1.26 10.87
CA GLY A 9 0.05 -0.83 10.27
C GLY A 9 0.30 0.66 10.36
N GLY A 10 1.41 1.10 9.80
CA GLY A 10 1.79 2.52 9.75
C GLY A 10 0.82 3.35 8.91
N ARG A 11 0.29 2.77 7.84
CA ARG A 11 -0.77 3.34 7.01
C ARG A 11 -2.02 3.62 7.83
N GLU A 12 -2.49 2.66 8.61
CA GLU A 12 -3.69 2.80 9.43
C GLU A 12 -3.48 3.81 10.55
N HIS A 13 -2.31 3.84 11.17
CA HIS A 13 -1.97 4.86 12.15
C HIS A 13 -2.04 6.27 11.53
N ALA A 14 -1.45 6.46 10.34
CA ALA A 14 -1.47 7.75 9.65
C ALA A 14 -2.90 8.17 9.21
N LEU A 15 -3.72 7.22 8.75
CA LEU A 15 -5.14 7.48 8.44
C LEU A 15 -5.92 7.88 9.70
N ALA A 16 -5.77 7.13 10.80
CA ALA A 16 -6.44 7.42 12.06
C ALA A 16 -6.02 8.78 12.64
N TRP A 17 -4.72 9.08 12.62
CA TRP A 17 -4.17 10.38 13.00
C TRP A 17 -4.77 11.52 12.16
N LYS A 18 -4.86 11.33 10.85
CA LYS A 18 -5.43 12.38 9.98
C LYS A 18 -6.92 12.56 10.19
N LEU A 19 -7.68 11.48 10.37
CA LEU A 19 -9.11 11.52 10.68
C LEU A 19 -9.40 12.18 12.02
N SER A 20 -8.56 11.96 13.03
CA SER A 20 -8.75 12.55 14.37
C SER A 20 -8.62 14.07 14.42
N GLN A 21 -8.05 14.69 13.37
CA GLN A 21 -7.92 16.16 13.24
C GLN A 21 -9.21 16.85 12.78
N SER A 22 -10.21 16.10 12.32
CA SER A 22 -11.47 16.67 11.86
C SER A 22 -12.36 17.12 13.03
N GLU A 23 -12.90 18.33 12.96
CA GLU A 23 -13.87 18.83 13.92
C GLU A 23 -15.18 18.02 13.94
N ARG A 24 -15.46 17.25 12.87
CA ARG A 24 -16.63 16.36 12.79
C ARG A 24 -16.47 15.07 13.62
N ILE A 25 -15.25 14.74 14.01
CA ILE A 25 -14.94 13.48 14.68
C ILE A 25 -15.12 13.62 16.19
N GLN A 26 -15.92 12.73 16.76
CA GLN A 26 -16.05 12.53 18.18
C GLN A 26 -15.08 11.47 18.70
N LYS A 27 -14.92 10.39 17.94
CA LYS A 27 -14.00 9.29 18.26
C LYS A 27 -13.49 8.61 17.00
N VAL A 28 -12.20 8.24 17.02
CA VAL A 28 -11.59 7.34 16.05
C VAL A 28 -11.23 6.04 16.74
N TYR A 29 -11.82 4.96 16.29
CA TYR A 29 -11.47 3.61 16.71
C TYR A 29 -10.51 2.97 15.71
N VAL A 30 -9.59 2.14 16.18
CA VAL A 30 -8.64 1.42 15.33
C VAL A 30 -8.66 -0.06 15.69
N ALA A 31 -8.86 -0.94 14.71
CA ALA A 31 -9.02 -2.38 14.92
C ALA A 31 -8.03 -3.20 14.06
N PRO A 32 -7.06 -3.91 14.65
CA PRO A 32 -6.79 -4.00 16.09
C PRO A 32 -5.96 -2.83 16.67
N GLY A 33 -5.35 -1.97 15.83
CA GLY A 33 -4.42 -0.94 16.24
C GLY A 33 -3.00 -1.45 16.47
N ASN A 34 -2.15 -0.62 17.10
CA ASN A 34 -0.75 -0.92 17.37
C ASN A 34 -0.24 -0.11 18.57
N GLY A 35 1.04 -0.26 18.93
CA GLY A 35 1.62 0.44 20.08
C GLY A 35 1.61 1.97 20.00
N GLY A 36 1.45 2.57 18.81
CA GLY A 36 1.30 4.00 18.62
C GLY A 36 -0.16 4.44 18.83
N THR A 37 -1.11 3.74 18.22
CA THR A 37 -2.54 4.03 18.39
C THR A 37 -2.99 3.84 19.83
N ALA A 38 -2.39 2.90 20.57
CA ALA A 38 -2.64 2.70 21.99
C ALA A 38 -2.17 3.88 22.89
N ARG A 39 -1.25 4.69 22.39
CA ARG A 39 -0.65 5.81 23.13
C ARG A 39 -1.25 7.17 22.77
N ASP A 40 -1.89 7.27 21.61
CA ASP A 40 -2.54 8.49 21.17
C ASP A 40 -3.85 8.68 21.95
N PRO A 41 -4.00 9.79 22.71
CA PRO A 41 -5.20 10.05 23.50
C PRO A 41 -6.47 10.24 22.66
N ASN A 42 -6.34 10.48 21.36
CA ASN A 42 -7.46 10.68 20.44
C ASN A 42 -7.91 9.40 19.75
N LEU A 43 -7.17 8.29 19.93
CA LEU A 43 -7.43 7.02 19.25
C LEU A 43 -7.84 5.94 20.27
N PHE A 44 -8.75 5.04 19.87
CA PHE A 44 -9.31 4.01 20.73
C PHE A 44 -9.15 2.64 20.08
N GLU A 45 -8.40 1.75 20.70
CA GLU A 45 -8.17 0.41 20.15
C GLU A 45 -9.38 -0.52 20.35
N VAL A 46 -9.61 -1.35 19.34
CA VAL A 46 -10.63 -2.40 19.34
C VAL A 46 -9.94 -3.73 18.97
N PRO A 47 -9.70 -4.63 19.92
CA PRO A 47 -8.91 -5.84 19.68
C PRO A 47 -9.71 -6.92 18.92
N ILE A 48 -10.32 -6.54 17.79
CA ILE A 48 -11.14 -7.41 16.95
C ILE A 48 -10.52 -7.44 15.55
N THR A 49 -10.29 -8.64 15.03
CA THR A 49 -9.76 -8.88 13.66
C THR A 49 -10.73 -9.69 12.80
N ASP A 50 -11.66 -10.42 13.39
CA ASP A 50 -12.69 -11.16 12.67
C ASP A 50 -13.70 -10.21 12.05
N VAL A 51 -14.00 -10.37 10.76
CA VAL A 51 -14.85 -9.46 9.98
C VAL A 51 -16.28 -9.39 10.53
N ARG A 52 -16.86 -10.52 10.90
CA ARG A 52 -18.24 -10.57 11.41
C ARG A 52 -18.34 -9.97 12.81
N ALA A 53 -17.42 -10.34 13.69
CA ALA A 53 -17.34 -9.78 15.03
C ALA A 53 -17.14 -8.26 14.98
N LEU A 54 -16.29 -7.77 14.06
CA LEU A 54 -16.05 -6.35 13.87
C LEU A 54 -17.29 -5.62 13.35
N ARG A 55 -18.04 -6.23 12.40
CA ARG A 55 -19.30 -5.70 11.92
C ARG A 55 -20.34 -5.61 13.04
N GLU A 56 -20.49 -6.67 13.87
CA GLU A 56 -21.40 -6.67 15.01
C GLU A 56 -21.05 -5.58 16.02
N TRP A 57 -19.79 -5.46 16.34
CA TRP A 57 -19.28 -4.41 17.21
C TRP A 57 -19.56 -3.01 16.63
N ALA A 58 -19.31 -2.80 15.34
CA ALA A 58 -19.56 -1.52 14.66
C ALA A 58 -21.05 -1.12 14.69
N GLN A 59 -21.96 -2.10 14.57
CA GLN A 59 -23.41 -1.86 14.73
C GLN A 59 -23.77 -1.45 16.16
N GLN A 60 -23.25 -2.17 17.17
CA GLN A 60 -23.51 -1.88 18.60
C GLN A 60 -22.97 -0.51 19.00
N GLU A 61 -21.77 -0.17 18.57
CA GLU A 61 -21.12 1.11 18.85
C GLU A 61 -21.69 2.26 18.01
N LYS A 62 -22.49 1.97 16.98
CA LYS A 62 -23.07 2.94 16.04
C LYS A 62 -21.98 3.72 15.31
N ILE A 63 -21.10 3.00 14.63
CA ILE A 63 -20.04 3.59 13.81
C ILE A 63 -20.67 4.27 12.59
N ASP A 64 -20.33 5.52 12.36
CA ASP A 64 -20.84 6.33 11.24
C ASP A 64 -20.12 6.05 9.93
N LEU A 65 -18.83 5.70 9.98
CA LEU A 65 -17.98 5.40 8.83
C LEU A 65 -16.88 4.41 9.23
N THR A 66 -16.70 3.37 8.42
CA THR A 66 -15.56 2.46 8.54
C THR A 66 -14.60 2.67 7.39
N VAL A 67 -13.29 2.71 7.66
CA VAL A 67 -12.21 2.87 6.67
C VAL A 67 -11.32 1.63 6.73
N VAL A 68 -11.13 0.97 5.59
CA VAL A 68 -10.30 -0.25 5.54
C VAL A 68 -8.90 0.11 5.05
N GLY A 69 -7.89 -0.19 5.88
CA GLY A 69 -6.50 0.06 5.55
C GLY A 69 -5.86 -1.06 4.72
N PRO A 70 -5.81 -2.34 5.22
CA PRO A 70 -5.06 -3.40 4.57
C PRO A 70 -5.88 -4.17 3.53
N GLU A 71 -5.17 -4.86 2.64
CA GLU A 71 -5.73 -5.64 1.53
C GLU A 71 -6.45 -6.92 1.96
N ALA A 72 -5.99 -7.56 3.05
CA ALA A 72 -6.53 -8.87 3.45
C ALA A 72 -8.02 -8.84 3.81
N PRO A 73 -8.53 -7.92 4.65
CA PRO A 73 -9.96 -7.81 4.90
C PRO A 73 -10.77 -7.39 3.65
N LEU A 74 -10.21 -6.62 2.72
CA LEU A 74 -10.84 -6.28 1.44
C LEU A 74 -11.05 -7.54 0.59
N ALA A 75 -10.00 -8.34 0.42
CA ALA A 75 -10.05 -9.62 -0.28
C ALA A 75 -10.98 -10.64 0.41
N ALA A 76 -11.11 -10.57 1.73
CA ALA A 76 -12.05 -11.39 2.50
C ALA A 76 -13.53 -10.95 2.37
N GLY A 77 -13.80 -9.72 1.85
CA GLY A 77 -15.15 -9.21 1.62
C GLY A 77 -15.74 -8.40 2.76
N ILE A 78 -14.92 -7.75 3.58
CA ILE A 78 -15.41 -6.89 4.68
C ILE A 78 -16.39 -5.81 4.18
N VAL A 79 -16.15 -5.25 2.99
CA VAL A 79 -17.00 -4.20 2.42
C VAL A 79 -18.37 -4.74 2.08
N ASP A 80 -18.44 -5.92 1.48
CA ASP A 80 -19.70 -6.60 1.13
C ASP A 80 -20.49 -6.93 2.41
N GLU A 81 -19.82 -7.44 3.44
CA GLU A 81 -20.42 -7.77 4.75
C GLU A 81 -21.02 -6.53 5.44
N PHE A 82 -20.27 -5.41 5.49
CA PHE A 82 -20.74 -4.18 6.10
C PHE A 82 -21.90 -3.54 5.33
N ARG A 83 -21.81 -3.48 4.01
CA ARG A 83 -22.85 -2.92 3.14
C ARG A 83 -24.15 -3.73 3.21
N ALA A 84 -24.07 -5.06 3.28
CA ALA A 84 -25.23 -5.93 3.47
C ALA A 84 -26.00 -5.64 4.77
N HIS A 85 -25.35 -5.03 5.76
CA HIS A 85 -25.93 -4.63 7.04
C HIS A 85 -26.16 -3.10 7.15
N ALA A 86 -26.19 -2.40 6.01
CA ALA A 86 -26.41 -0.95 5.93
C ALA A 86 -25.37 -0.10 6.73
N LEU A 87 -24.17 -0.63 6.94
CA LEU A 87 -23.05 0.12 7.52
C LEU A 87 -22.25 0.81 6.42
N LYS A 88 -21.99 2.11 6.62
CA LYS A 88 -21.16 2.86 5.69
C LYS A 88 -19.71 2.46 5.85
N ILE A 89 -19.07 2.06 4.76
CA ILE A 89 -17.70 1.57 4.73
C ILE A 89 -16.99 2.09 3.50
N PHE A 90 -15.75 2.55 3.71
CA PHE A 90 -14.84 3.04 2.70
C PHE A 90 -13.85 1.94 2.33
N GLY A 91 -13.99 1.40 1.12
CA GLY A 91 -13.21 0.31 0.55
C GLY A 91 -13.92 -0.30 -0.65
N PRO A 92 -13.20 -0.94 -1.60
CA PRO A 92 -13.79 -1.65 -2.72
C PRO A 92 -14.43 -2.97 -2.28
N THR A 93 -15.40 -3.44 -3.05
CA THR A 93 -16.01 -4.77 -2.86
C THR A 93 -14.98 -5.87 -3.05
N LYS A 94 -15.26 -7.08 -2.55
CA LYS A 94 -14.41 -8.26 -2.77
C LYS A 94 -14.14 -8.51 -4.26
N ALA A 95 -15.15 -8.33 -5.11
CA ALA A 95 -15.02 -8.49 -6.56
C ALA A 95 -14.05 -7.46 -7.15
N ALA A 96 -14.14 -6.19 -6.74
CA ALA A 96 -13.25 -5.13 -7.19
C ALA A 96 -11.81 -5.27 -6.63
N ALA A 97 -11.67 -5.78 -5.41
CA ALA A 97 -10.38 -6.04 -4.77
C ALA A 97 -9.54 -7.10 -5.49
N GLN A 98 -10.09 -7.83 -6.46
CA GLN A 98 -9.33 -8.76 -7.32
C GLN A 98 -8.26 -8.04 -8.15
N LEU A 99 -8.37 -6.74 -8.41
CA LEU A 99 -7.29 -5.96 -9.05
C LEU A 99 -5.98 -6.03 -8.27
N GLU A 100 -6.01 -6.22 -6.95
CA GLU A 100 -4.82 -6.44 -6.12
C GLU A 100 -4.65 -7.91 -5.74
N SER A 101 -5.72 -8.60 -5.33
CA SER A 101 -5.64 -9.95 -4.77
C SER A 101 -5.35 -11.03 -5.81
N SER A 102 -5.48 -10.74 -7.12
CA SER A 102 -5.09 -11.64 -8.21
C SER A 102 -4.36 -10.89 -9.32
N LYS A 103 -3.06 -11.16 -9.45
CA LYS A 103 -2.23 -10.58 -10.52
C LYS A 103 -2.68 -11.03 -11.91
N ALA A 104 -3.10 -12.29 -12.04
CA ALA A 104 -3.62 -12.81 -13.29
C ALA A 104 -4.95 -12.13 -13.69
N PHE A 105 -5.86 -11.90 -12.74
CA PHE A 105 -7.07 -11.11 -12.99
C PHE A 105 -6.71 -9.69 -13.42
N SER A 106 -5.83 -9.02 -12.67
CA SER A 106 -5.40 -7.64 -12.95
C SER A 106 -4.78 -7.51 -14.35
N LYS A 107 -3.91 -8.46 -14.74
CA LYS A 107 -3.28 -8.46 -16.07
C LYS A 107 -4.28 -8.72 -17.19
N ALA A 108 -5.17 -9.70 -17.02
CA ALA A 108 -6.24 -9.98 -17.98
C ALA A 108 -7.18 -8.79 -18.14
N PHE A 109 -7.51 -8.11 -17.05
CA PHE A 109 -8.29 -6.89 -17.03
C PHE A 109 -7.59 -5.76 -17.81
N MET A 110 -6.32 -5.47 -17.49
CA MET A 110 -5.56 -4.43 -18.18
C MET A 110 -5.46 -4.69 -19.69
N HIS A 111 -5.20 -5.93 -20.08
CA HIS A 111 -5.15 -6.30 -21.49
C HIS A 111 -6.50 -6.10 -22.20
N ARG A 112 -7.61 -6.56 -21.56
CA ARG A 112 -8.98 -6.45 -22.11
C ARG A 112 -9.42 -4.99 -22.31
N HIS A 113 -8.98 -4.10 -21.42
CA HIS A 113 -9.37 -2.69 -21.43
C HIS A 113 -8.30 -1.76 -22.03
N GLY A 114 -7.24 -2.31 -22.62
CA GLY A 114 -6.20 -1.55 -23.30
C GLY A 114 -5.35 -0.66 -22.38
N ILE A 115 -5.22 -1.04 -21.11
CA ILE A 115 -4.41 -0.31 -20.11
C ILE A 115 -2.94 -0.69 -20.29
N PRO A 116 -2.02 0.29 -20.44
CA PRO A 116 -0.60 0.02 -20.63
C PRO A 116 0.00 -0.77 -19.45
N THR A 117 0.57 -1.93 -19.74
CA THR A 117 1.26 -2.78 -18.78
C THR A 117 2.32 -3.63 -19.47
N ALA A 118 3.16 -4.32 -18.71
CA ALA A 118 4.16 -5.27 -19.22
C ALA A 118 3.48 -6.43 -19.97
N ILE A 119 4.13 -6.92 -21.03
CA ILE A 119 3.77 -8.20 -21.67
C ILE A 119 3.87 -9.30 -20.63
N TYR A 120 2.89 -10.18 -20.58
CA TYR A 120 2.80 -11.19 -19.52
C TYR A 120 2.22 -12.51 -20.02
N GLN A 121 2.47 -13.56 -19.25
CA GLN A 121 1.74 -14.83 -19.35
C GLN A 121 1.60 -15.46 -17.96
N ALA A 122 0.47 -16.13 -17.70
CA ALA A 122 0.19 -16.79 -16.44
C ALA A 122 0.33 -18.33 -16.60
N PHE A 123 0.88 -19.00 -15.57
CA PHE A 123 1.15 -20.43 -15.59
C PHE A 123 0.78 -21.08 -14.26
N THR A 124 0.21 -22.28 -14.36
CA THR A 124 0.06 -23.25 -13.25
C THR A 124 0.94 -24.49 -13.48
N ASP A 125 1.40 -24.69 -14.71
CA ASP A 125 2.31 -25.78 -15.11
C ASP A 125 3.76 -25.30 -15.09
N VAL A 126 4.60 -25.99 -14.33
CA VAL A 126 6.01 -25.64 -14.12
C VAL A 126 6.82 -25.76 -15.41
N ALA A 127 6.60 -26.83 -16.21
CA ALA A 127 7.37 -27.06 -17.43
C ALA A 127 7.06 -25.98 -18.49
N LEU A 128 5.79 -25.56 -18.59
CA LEU A 128 5.39 -24.48 -19.49
C LEU A 128 5.96 -23.13 -19.03
N ALA A 129 6.00 -22.88 -17.72
CA ALA A 129 6.60 -21.66 -17.16
C ALA A 129 8.11 -21.58 -17.47
N HIS A 130 8.85 -22.67 -17.27
CA HIS A 130 10.27 -22.78 -17.62
C HIS A 130 10.50 -22.56 -19.11
N ALA A 131 9.73 -23.24 -19.98
CA ALA A 131 9.84 -23.09 -21.44
C ALA A 131 9.57 -21.65 -21.91
N TYR A 132 8.68 -20.94 -21.20
CA TYR A 132 8.42 -19.51 -21.50
C TYR A 132 9.63 -18.64 -21.15
N VAL A 133 10.28 -18.86 -20.01
CA VAL A 133 11.51 -18.16 -19.63
C VAL A 133 12.63 -18.43 -20.62
N ASP A 134 12.83 -19.69 -21.03
CA ASP A 134 13.84 -20.07 -22.02
C ASP A 134 13.62 -19.35 -23.36
N LYS A 135 12.37 -19.17 -23.75
CA LYS A 135 12.00 -18.46 -24.98
C LYS A 135 12.19 -16.95 -24.87
N MET A 136 11.81 -16.34 -23.75
CA MET A 136 11.81 -14.88 -23.57
C MET A 136 13.17 -14.34 -23.16
N GLY A 137 13.96 -15.14 -22.44
CA GLY A 137 15.22 -14.73 -21.84
C GLY A 137 15.07 -13.87 -20.60
N ALA A 138 16.20 -13.37 -20.11
CA ALA A 138 16.28 -12.44 -18.97
C ALA A 138 16.87 -11.09 -19.42
N PRO A 139 16.61 -9.97 -18.70
CA PRO A 139 15.84 -9.90 -17.44
C PRO A 139 14.35 -10.10 -17.61
N ILE A 140 13.70 -10.71 -16.60
CA ILE A 140 12.28 -11.05 -16.61
C ILE A 140 11.73 -11.01 -15.17
N VAL A 141 10.43 -10.83 -14.99
CA VAL A 141 9.82 -10.74 -13.65
C VAL A 141 8.87 -11.92 -13.42
N VAL A 142 9.07 -12.63 -12.31
CA VAL A 142 8.20 -13.75 -11.88
C VAL A 142 7.43 -13.33 -10.64
N LYS A 143 6.11 -13.42 -10.69
CA LYS A 143 5.22 -13.01 -9.60
C LYS A 143 4.30 -14.16 -9.18
N ALA A 144 4.23 -14.47 -7.88
CA ALA A 144 3.20 -15.34 -7.34
C ALA A 144 1.82 -14.66 -7.46
N ASP A 145 0.81 -15.39 -7.92
CA ASP A 145 -0.54 -14.85 -8.09
C ASP A 145 -1.34 -14.95 -6.80
N GLY A 146 -1.39 -13.85 -6.08
CA GLY A 146 -2.10 -13.68 -4.81
C GLY A 146 -1.44 -12.65 -3.90
N LEU A 147 -1.98 -12.50 -2.70
CA LEU A 147 -1.45 -11.61 -1.67
C LEU A 147 -0.20 -12.26 -1.02
N ALA A 148 0.96 -11.67 -1.25
CA ALA A 148 2.25 -12.20 -0.76
C ALA A 148 3.07 -11.15 0.02
N ALA A 149 2.46 -10.04 0.44
CA ALA A 149 3.09 -8.99 1.24
C ALA A 149 4.45 -8.50 0.69
N GLY A 150 4.55 -8.32 -0.64
CA GLY A 150 5.78 -7.91 -1.33
C GLY A 150 6.82 -9.01 -1.54
N LYS A 151 6.63 -10.21 -0.97
CA LYS A 151 7.58 -11.33 -1.06
C LYS A 151 7.40 -12.21 -2.30
N GLY A 152 6.28 -12.06 -3.00
CA GLY A 152 5.92 -12.87 -4.17
C GLY A 152 6.37 -12.27 -5.50
N VAL A 153 7.39 -11.41 -5.53
CA VAL A 153 7.91 -10.79 -6.76
C VAL A 153 9.42 -10.96 -6.82
N VAL A 154 9.89 -11.60 -7.88
CA VAL A 154 11.32 -11.77 -8.18
C VAL A 154 11.63 -11.09 -9.51
N VAL A 155 12.49 -10.09 -9.47
CA VAL A 155 13.10 -9.49 -10.66
C VAL A 155 14.33 -10.30 -10.98
N ALA A 156 14.22 -11.23 -11.92
CA ALA A 156 15.28 -12.14 -12.32
C ALA A 156 16.16 -11.50 -13.41
N MET A 157 17.40 -11.25 -13.07
CA MET A 157 18.38 -10.70 -14.02
C MET A 157 19.01 -11.77 -14.90
N THR A 158 18.88 -13.04 -14.49
CA THR A 158 19.35 -14.23 -15.23
C THR A 158 18.23 -15.25 -15.38
N ALA A 159 18.33 -16.11 -16.40
CA ALA A 159 17.37 -17.20 -16.58
C ALA A 159 17.39 -18.19 -15.39
N ALA A 160 18.56 -18.42 -14.78
CA ALA A 160 18.69 -19.27 -13.60
C ALA A 160 17.85 -18.74 -12.42
N GLU A 161 17.96 -17.45 -12.12
CA GLU A 161 17.13 -16.81 -11.07
C GLU A 161 15.63 -16.90 -11.37
N ALA A 162 15.23 -16.80 -12.65
CA ALA A 162 13.83 -16.94 -13.04
C ALA A 162 13.33 -18.38 -12.84
N HIS A 163 14.14 -19.38 -13.19
CA HIS A 163 13.82 -20.78 -12.96
C HIS A 163 13.67 -21.11 -11.48
N GLU A 164 14.61 -20.64 -10.64
CA GLU A 164 14.54 -20.79 -9.17
C GLU A 164 13.27 -20.15 -8.59
N ALA A 165 12.91 -18.96 -9.10
CA ALA A 165 11.68 -18.28 -8.66
C ALA A 165 10.40 -19.06 -9.04
N ILE A 166 10.36 -19.67 -10.23
CA ILE A 166 9.25 -20.53 -10.66
C ILE A 166 9.12 -21.74 -9.74
N ASP A 167 10.23 -22.45 -9.47
CA ASP A 167 10.23 -23.62 -8.60
C ASP A 167 9.80 -23.28 -7.19
N PHE A 168 10.33 -22.18 -6.64
CA PHE A 168 9.96 -21.68 -5.31
C PHE A 168 8.45 -21.36 -5.20
N MET A 169 7.85 -20.77 -6.24
CA MET A 169 6.45 -20.34 -6.21
C MET A 169 5.46 -21.43 -6.58
N LEU A 170 5.80 -22.32 -7.53
CA LEU A 170 4.89 -23.36 -8.03
C LEU A 170 5.08 -24.71 -7.37
N LEU A 171 6.32 -25.12 -7.08
CA LEU A 171 6.62 -26.45 -6.51
C LEU A 171 6.66 -26.39 -4.98
N ASP A 172 7.50 -25.53 -4.42
CA ASP A 172 7.68 -25.46 -2.97
C ASP A 172 6.53 -24.75 -2.29
N ASN A 173 5.91 -23.80 -3.00
CA ASN A 173 4.83 -22.94 -2.52
C ASN A 173 5.01 -22.46 -1.06
N GLN A 174 6.25 -22.12 -0.69
CA GLN A 174 6.59 -21.68 0.67
C GLN A 174 5.86 -20.38 1.09
N LEU A 175 5.36 -19.62 0.11
CA LEU A 175 4.54 -18.43 0.34
C LEU A 175 3.11 -18.79 0.75
N GLY A 176 2.67 -20.03 0.55
CA GLY A 176 1.31 -20.48 0.80
C GLY A 176 0.25 -19.76 -0.06
N VAL A 177 0.68 -19.15 -1.16
CA VAL A 177 -0.21 -18.41 -2.06
C VAL A 177 -0.84 -19.37 -3.05
N VAL A 178 -2.16 -19.49 -2.97
CA VAL A 178 -2.96 -20.30 -3.88
C VAL A 178 -4.15 -19.49 -4.40
N HIS A 179 -4.66 -19.83 -5.56
CA HIS A 179 -5.91 -19.28 -6.08
C HIS A 179 -6.92 -20.42 -6.26
N ASN A 180 -8.19 -20.10 -6.14
CA ASN A 180 -9.25 -21.06 -6.43
C ASN A 180 -9.32 -21.28 -7.95
N ALA A 181 -8.90 -22.45 -8.38
CA ALA A 181 -8.96 -22.85 -9.78
C ALA A 181 -10.31 -23.51 -10.08
N GLY A 182 -11.13 -22.86 -10.90
CA GLY A 182 -12.20 -23.47 -11.69
C GLY A 182 -13.22 -24.33 -10.95
N ALA A 183 -13.98 -25.09 -11.73
CA ALA A 183 -15.13 -25.89 -11.30
C ALA A 183 -14.80 -27.01 -10.27
N ASP A 184 -13.56 -27.36 -10.10
CA ASP A 184 -13.15 -28.49 -9.25
C ASP A 184 -12.72 -28.08 -7.84
N GLY A 185 -12.72 -26.77 -7.52
CA GLY A 185 -12.44 -26.26 -6.18
C GLY A 185 -11.01 -26.48 -5.66
N ALA A 186 -10.09 -27.03 -6.47
CA ALA A 186 -8.70 -27.19 -6.10
C ALA A 186 -7.97 -25.84 -6.09
N ALA A 187 -7.44 -25.48 -4.94
CA ALA A 187 -6.56 -24.32 -4.83
C ALA A 187 -5.16 -24.70 -5.33
N LEU A 188 -4.74 -24.09 -6.45
CA LEU A 188 -3.43 -24.35 -7.06
C LEU A 188 -2.56 -23.09 -7.03
N PRO A 189 -1.24 -23.23 -6.87
CA PRO A 189 -0.34 -22.10 -7.07
C PRO A 189 -0.33 -21.68 -8.56
N ARG A 190 -0.16 -20.39 -8.79
CA ARG A 190 -0.04 -19.80 -10.13
C ARG A 190 1.01 -18.72 -10.11
N VAL A 191 1.78 -18.59 -11.20
CA VAL A 191 2.70 -17.48 -11.41
C VAL A 191 2.28 -16.65 -12.61
N VAL A 192 2.59 -15.37 -12.55
CA VAL A 192 2.54 -14.44 -13.68
C VAL A 192 3.97 -14.06 -14.02
N ILE A 193 4.38 -14.33 -15.26
CA ILE A 193 5.70 -14.00 -15.76
C ILE A 193 5.57 -12.79 -16.68
N GLU A 194 6.35 -11.75 -16.43
CA GLU A 194 6.21 -10.44 -17.06
C GLU A 194 7.53 -9.96 -17.65
N GLU A 195 7.43 -9.18 -18.72
CA GLU A 195 8.50 -8.34 -19.25
C GLU A 195 9.11 -7.47 -18.14
N PHE A 196 10.43 -7.36 -18.10
CA PHE A 196 11.12 -6.42 -17.25
C PHE A 196 10.99 -4.99 -17.81
N LEU A 197 10.33 -4.11 -17.07
CA LEU A 197 10.18 -2.70 -17.44
C LEU A 197 11.32 -1.86 -16.89
N GLN A 198 11.82 -0.91 -17.70
CA GLN A 198 12.85 0.05 -17.31
C GLN A 198 12.23 1.43 -17.12
N GLY A 199 12.72 2.17 -16.11
CA GLY A 199 12.25 3.51 -15.81
C GLY A 199 12.36 3.85 -14.32
N GLU A 200 11.61 4.86 -13.92
CA GLU A 200 11.40 5.19 -12.50
C GLU A 200 10.01 4.79 -12.04
N GLU A 201 9.97 4.11 -10.91
CA GLU A 201 8.70 3.71 -10.31
C GLU A 201 8.07 4.86 -9.52
N ALA A 202 6.75 5.03 -9.67
CA ALA A 202 5.98 6.00 -8.91
C ALA A 202 4.63 5.42 -8.47
N SER A 203 4.16 5.90 -7.31
CA SER A 203 2.85 5.58 -6.75
C SER A 203 1.85 6.66 -7.16
N PHE A 204 0.89 6.29 -8.01
CA PHE A 204 -0.17 7.16 -8.48
C PHE A 204 -1.50 6.74 -7.84
N ILE A 205 -1.94 7.49 -6.84
CA ILE A 205 -3.09 7.12 -6.01
C ILE A 205 -4.24 8.07 -6.29
N VAL A 206 -5.42 7.51 -6.46
CA VAL A 206 -6.66 8.25 -6.67
C VAL A 206 -7.76 7.78 -5.74
N LEU A 207 -8.76 8.63 -5.53
CA LEU A 207 -10.05 8.31 -4.95
C LEU A 207 -11.07 8.14 -6.08
N CYS A 208 -11.92 7.15 -5.94
CA CYS A 208 -13.00 6.85 -6.87
C CYS A 208 -14.33 6.73 -6.12
N ASP A 209 -15.41 7.18 -6.73
CA ASP A 209 -16.76 7.01 -6.18
C ASP A 209 -17.68 6.17 -7.10
N GLY A 210 -17.06 5.45 -8.04
CA GLY A 210 -17.77 4.68 -9.06
C GLY A 210 -17.93 5.42 -10.39
N LYS A 211 -17.88 6.74 -10.38
CA LYS A 211 -18.03 7.62 -11.56
C LYS A 211 -16.92 8.64 -11.67
N ASN A 212 -16.66 9.35 -10.57
CA ASN A 212 -15.70 10.42 -10.50
C ASN A 212 -14.37 9.92 -9.94
N VAL A 213 -13.31 10.61 -10.30
CA VAL A 213 -11.95 10.30 -9.86
C VAL A 213 -11.28 11.58 -9.36
N LEU A 214 -10.68 11.51 -8.18
CA LEU A 214 -9.95 12.59 -7.55
C LEU A 214 -8.51 12.13 -7.28
N ALA A 215 -7.53 12.74 -7.95
CA ALA A 215 -6.13 12.38 -7.77
C ALA A 215 -5.60 12.89 -6.42
N LEU A 216 -4.88 12.04 -5.70
CA LEU A 216 -4.12 12.40 -4.51
C LEU A 216 -2.73 12.90 -4.89
N ALA A 217 -1.97 13.36 -3.89
CA ALA A 217 -0.56 13.68 -4.08
C ALA A 217 0.22 12.41 -4.48
N THR A 218 1.11 12.56 -5.46
CA THR A 218 1.97 11.48 -5.92
C THR A 218 3.06 11.14 -4.91
N SER A 219 3.60 9.94 -4.95
CA SER A 219 4.67 9.49 -4.07
C SER A 219 5.63 8.55 -4.81
N GLN A 220 6.84 8.41 -4.31
CA GLN A 220 7.78 7.36 -4.69
C GLN A 220 8.24 6.63 -3.46
N ASP A 221 8.23 5.29 -3.48
CA ASP A 221 8.74 4.44 -2.42
C ASP A 221 10.10 3.83 -2.78
N HIS A 222 10.74 3.22 -1.79
CA HIS A 222 12.00 2.49 -1.92
C HIS A 222 11.78 1.04 -1.48
N LYS A 223 11.61 0.14 -2.46
CA LYS A 223 11.20 -1.25 -2.23
C LYS A 223 12.33 -2.17 -1.76
N ARG A 224 13.58 -1.86 -2.10
CA ARG A 224 14.73 -2.67 -1.71
C ARG A 224 15.15 -2.39 -0.27
N LEU A 225 15.62 -3.45 0.42
CA LEU A 225 15.98 -3.39 1.84
C LEU A 225 17.19 -2.48 2.11
N LEU A 226 18.20 -2.51 1.24
CA LEU A 226 19.49 -1.86 1.45
C LEU A 226 19.62 -0.58 0.62
N ASP A 227 20.59 0.25 1.01
CA ASP A 227 20.98 1.44 0.26
C ASP A 227 21.30 1.10 -1.20
N HIS A 228 21.17 2.08 -2.09
CA HIS A 228 21.41 1.96 -3.53
C HIS A 228 20.52 0.93 -4.26
N ASP A 229 19.33 0.68 -3.71
CA ASP A 229 18.37 -0.30 -4.23
C ASP A 229 18.96 -1.72 -4.32
N GLU A 230 19.72 -2.11 -3.31
CA GLU A 230 20.27 -3.45 -3.16
C GLU A 230 19.45 -4.31 -2.17
N GLY A 231 19.76 -5.63 -2.16
CA GLY A 231 19.11 -6.59 -1.28
C GLY A 231 17.73 -7.02 -1.76
N PRO A 232 16.97 -7.73 -0.92
CA PRO A 232 15.65 -8.26 -1.28
C PRO A 232 14.58 -7.16 -1.39
N ASN A 233 13.50 -7.44 -2.12
CA ASN A 233 12.31 -6.62 -2.11
C ASN A 233 11.62 -6.68 -0.74
N THR A 234 10.99 -5.58 -0.36
CA THR A 234 10.26 -5.41 0.90
C THR A 234 8.89 -4.80 0.64
N GLY A 235 8.14 -4.52 1.70
CA GLY A 235 6.91 -3.73 1.62
C GLY A 235 7.13 -2.22 1.40
N GLY A 236 8.38 -1.77 1.34
CA GLY A 236 8.80 -0.36 1.27
C GLY A 236 9.60 0.07 2.50
N MET A 237 10.79 0.63 2.25
CA MET A 237 11.72 1.09 3.29
C MET A 237 11.68 2.60 3.52
N GLY A 238 10.82 3.29 2.80
CA GLY A 238 10.59 4.72 2.92
C GLY A 238 9.93 5.27 1.66
N ALA A 239 9.35 6.44 1.77
CA ALA A 239 8.70 7.11 0.66
C ALA A 239 8.75 8.62 0.83
N TYR A 240 8.56 9.35 -0.25
CA TYR A 240 8.43 10.80 -0.25
C TYR A 240 7.30 11.26 -1.19
N SER A 241 6.74 12.41 -0.91
CA SER A 241 5.68 13.06 -1.66
C SER A 241 5.94 14.57 -1.74
N PRO A 242 5.80 15.22 -2.92
CA PRO A 242 5.38 14.66 -4.20
C PRO A 242 6.49 13.87 -4.90
N ALA A 243 6.13 13.12 -5.96
CA ALA A 243 7.05 12.40 -6.82
C ALA A 243 7.49 13.29 -8.00
N PRO A 244 8.74 13.75 -8.09
CA PRO A 244 9.18 14.63 -9.18
C PRO A 244 9.08 14.01 -10.57
N VAL A 245 9.24 12.69 -10.68
CA VAL A 245 9.11 11.95 -11.95
C VAL A 245 7.70 12.05 -12.54
N VAL A 246 6.68 12.27 -11.71
CA VAL A 246 5.31 12.48 -12.15
C VAL A 246 5.10 13.96 -12.50
N THR A 247 5.63 14.36 -13.65
CA THR A 247 5.40 15.69 -14.22
C THR A 247 3.92 15.89 -14.56
N ALA A 248 3.50 17.13 -14.85
CA ALA A 248 2.13 17.42 -15.29
C ALA A 248 1.73 16.59 -16.52
N GLN A 249 2.66 16.35 -17.45
CA GLN A 249 2.44 15.54 -18.64
C GLN A 249 2.26 14.04 -18.27
N VAL A 250 3.10 13.50 -17.41
CA VAL A 250 2.98 12.12 -16.91
C VAL A 250 1.67 11.93 -16.15
N HIS A 251 1.31 12.91 -15.29
CA HIS A 251 0.03 12.90 -14.58
C HIS A 251 -1.16 12.83 -15.55
N ALA A 252 -1.18 13.69 -16.57
CA ALA A 252 -2.25 13.69 -17.57
C ALA A 252 -2.33 12.37 -18.34
N ARG A 253 -1.17 11.76 -18.69
CA ARG A 253 -1.11 10.43 -19.34
C ARG A 253 -1.63 9.34 -18.40
N ALA A 254 -1.18 9.28 -17.13
CA ALA A 254 -1.62 8.32 -16.15
C ALA A 254 -3.15 8.36 -15.96
N MET A 255 -3.72 9.56 -15.85
CA MET A 255 -5.18 9.73 -15.77
C MET A 255 -5.88 9.21 -17.01
N ARG A 256 -5.43 9.60 -18.22
CA ARG A 256 -6.09 9.26 -19.49
C ARG A 256 -5.91 7.80 -19.89
N GLU A 257 -4.72 7.22 -19.68
CA GLU A 257 -4.33 5.93 -20.24
C GLU A 257 -4.41 4.78 -19.22
N VAL A 258 -4.37 5.09 -17.93
CA VAL A 258 -4.41 4.09 -16.86
C VAL A 258 -5.69 4.22 -16.03
N ILE A 259 -5.88 5.35 -15.34
CA ILE A 259 -6.92 5.48 -14.32
C ILE A 259 -8.33 5.46 -14.94
N MET A 260 -8.60 6.35 -15.89
CA MET A 260 -9.95 6.44 -16.47
C MET A 260 -10.36 5.15 -17.22
N PRO A 261 -9.47 4.48 -17.99
CA PRO A 261 -9.78 3.17 -18.55
C PRO A 261 -10.04 2.10 -17.47
N THR A 262 -9.34 2.15 -16.34
CA THR A 262 -9.58 1.22 -15.21
C THR A 262 -10.98 1.39 -14.64
N ILE A 263 -11.38 2.61 -14.30
CA ILE A 263 -12.69 2.87 -13.70
C ILE A 263 -13.83 2.50 -14.68
N LYS A 264 -13.72 2.94 -15.92
CA LYS A 264 -14.70 2.59 -16.97
C LYS A 264 -14.73 1.10 -17.29
N GLY A 265 -13.58 0.45 -17.27
CA GLY A 265 -13.47 -0.99 -17.48
C GLY A 265 -14.13 -1.79 -16.37
N MET A 266 -13.92 -1.40 -15.13
CA MET A 266 -14.55 -2.03 -13.96
C MET A 266 -16.07 -1.85 -13.98
N GLU A 267 -16.58 -0.67 -14.32
CA GLU A 267 -18.01 -0.42 -14.52
C GLU A 267 -18.57 -1.30 -15.63
N LYS A 268 -17.90 -1.36 -16.79
CA LYS A 268 -18.30 -2.18 -17.95
C LYS A 268 -18.33 -3.68 -17.61
N ASP A 269 -17.43 -4.16 -16.77
CA ASP A 269 -17.38 -5.55 -16.32
C ASP A 269 -18.42 -5.85 -15.21
N GLY A 270 -19.23 -4.86 -14.80
CA GLY A 270 -20.28 -5.01 -13.78
C GLY A 270 -19.76 -5.02 -12.34
N ILE A 271 -18.53 -4.59 -12.10
CA ILE A 271 -17.88 -4.51 -10.80
C ILE A 271 -17.32 -3.09 -10.58
N PRO A 272 -18.18 -2.06 -10.46
CA PRO A 272 -17.76 -0.68 -10.33
C PRO A 272 -16.77 -0.51 -9.17
N TYR A 273 -15.70 0.27 -9.42
CA TYR A 273 -14.65 0.50 -8.45
C TYR A 273 -14.94 1.75 -7.61
N THR A 274 -14.89 1.61 -6.31
CA THR A 274 -15.03 2.72 -5.37
C THR A 274 -13.83 2.80 -4.45
N GLU A 275 -13.53 4.01 -3.95
CA GLU A 275 -12.58 4.34 -2.91
C GLU A 275 -11.11 4.44 -3.42
N PHE A 276 -10.12 4.12 -2.60
CA PHE A 276 -8.72 4.24 -3.02
C PHE A 276 -8.33 3.24 -4.12
N LEU A 277 -7.76 3.76 -5.19
CA LEU A 277 -7.06 2.97 -6.22
C LEU A 277 -5.62 3.48 -6.33
N TYR A 278 -4.68 2.61 -6.04
CA TYR A 278 -3.25 2.86 -6.23
C TYR A 278 -2.81 2.15 -7.51
N ALA A 279 -2.26 2.90 -8.45
CA ALA A 279 -1.55 2.39 -9.61
C ALA A 279 -0.04 2.54 -9.38
N GLY A 280 0.67 1.41 -9.28
CA GLY A 280 2.13 1.38 -9.36
C GLY A 280 2.54 1.56 -10.82
N LEU A 281 3.24 2.63 -11.13
CA LEU A 281 3.62 2.99 -12.49
C LEU A 281 5.12 2.90 -12.68
N MET A 282 5.56 2.28 -13.78
CA MET A 282 6.90 2.44 -14.33
C MET A 282 6.85 3.52 -15.39
N ILE A 283 7.62 4.58 -15.20
CA ILE A 283 7.68 5.75 -16.09
C ILE A 283 9.00 5.69 -16.84
N ASP A 284 8.95 5.51 -18.14
CA ASP A 284 10.13 5.45 -19.00
C ASP A 284 10.77 6.84 -19.23
N GLU A 285 11.89 6.87 -19.92
CA GLU A 285 12.63 8.09 -20.27
C GLU A 285 11.82 9.10 -21.10
N ASN A 286 10.77 8.64 -21.79
CA ASN A 286 9.86 9.47 -22.58
C ASN A 286 8.64 9.94 -21.77
N GLY A 287 8.59 9.63 -20.49
CA GLY A 287 7.45 9.93 -19.60
C GLY A 287 6.20 9.10 -19.92
N GLN A 288 6.37 7.90 -20.50
CA GLN A 288 5.27 7.00 -20.78
C GLN A 288 5.05 6.07 -19.59
N PRO A 289 3.88 6.12 -18.92
CA PRO A 289 3.58 5.23 -17.81
C PRO A 289 3.12 3.86 -18.31
N LYS A 290 3.67 2.78 -17.71
CA LYS A 290 3.12 1.42 -17.76
C LYS A 290 2.76 0.97 -16.36
N THR A 291 1.62 0.32 -16.22
CA THR A 291 1.14 -0.18 -14.93
C THR A 291 1.89 -1.44 -14.53
N LEU A 292 2.55 -1.41 -13.37
CA LEU A 292 3.18 -2.57 -12.75
C LEU A 292 2.17 -3.45 -12.04
N GLU A 293 1.32 -2.79 -11.23
CA GLU A 293 0.28 -3.41 -10.42
C GLU A 293 -0.77 -2.38 -9.98
N PHE A 294 -1.94 -2.87 -9.60
CA PHE A 294 -2.91 -2.10 -8.83
C PHE A 294 -2.90 -2.56 -7.37
N ASN A 295 -3.12 -1.61 -6.46
CA ASN A 295 -3.48 -1.88 -5.08
C ASN A 295 -4.82 -1.22 -4.78
N CYS A 296 -5.69 -1.95 -4.08
CA CYS A 296 -7.08 -1.53 -3.82
C CYS A 296 -7.21 -0.77 -2.49
N ARG A 297 -6.18 -0.05 -2.11
CA ARG A 297 -6.02 0.69 -0.85
C ARG A 297 -4.86 1.67 -0.97
N MET A 298 -4.67 2.48 0.06
CA MET A 298 -3.48 3.34 0.16
C MET A 298 -2.19 2.53 0.26
N GLY A 299 -1.09 3.09 -0.19
CA GLY A 299 0.25 2.51 -0.05
C GLY A 299 0.77 2.56 1.40
N ASP A 300 1.69 1.70 1.73
CA ASP A 300 2.46 1.72 2.97
C ASP A 300 3.94 1.44 2.64
N PRO A 301 4.84 2.46 2.67
CA PRO A 301 4.77 3.65 3.53
C PRO A 301 4.37 4.98 2.84
N GLU A 302 3.64 5.00 1.75
CA GLU A 302 3.28 6.23 1.05
C GLU A 302 2.21 7.06 1.79
N THR A 303 1.33 6.40 2.53
CA THR A 303 0.24 7.08 3.27
C THR A 303 0.77 8.10 4.25
N GLN A 304 1.84 7.79 4.97
CA GLN A 304 2.40 8.65 5.99
C GLN A 304 2.81 10.02 5.42
N PRO A 305 3.69 10.12 4.40
CA PRO A 305 4.03 11.41 3.81
C PRO A 305 2.86 12.09 3.08
N ILE A 306 1.95 11.34 2.45
CA ILE A 306 0.78 11.91 1.77
C ILE A 306 -0.17 12.57 2.78
N MET A 307 -0.47 11.90 3.89
CA MET A 307 -1.39 12.43 4.91
C MET A 307 -0.81 13.64 5.64
N MET A 308 0.49 13.73 5.84
CA MET A 308 1.12 14.93 6.40
C MET A 308 1.01 16.15 5.48
N ARG A 309 0.91 15.93 4.16
CA ARG A 309 0.73 17.02 3.18
C ARG A 309 -0.73 17.39 2.95
N LEU A 310 -1.68 16.51 3.26
CA LEU A 310 -3.09 16.79 3.03
C LEU A 310 -3.61 17.84 4.02
N LYS A 311 -4.10 18.98 3.52
CA LYS A 311 -4.73 20.03 4.33
C LYS A 311 -6.24 19.88 4.41
N SER A 312 -6.87 19.38 3.34
CA SER A 312 -8.31 19.11 3.33
C SER A 312 -8.72 18.14 4.43
N ASP A 313 -9.92 18.31 4.95
CA ASP A 313 -10.52 17.38 5.91
C ASP A 313 -10.78 16.02 5.24
N LEU A 314 -10.06 14.99 5.68
CA LEU A 314 -10.16 13.65 5.11
C LEU A 314 -11.55 13.03 5.30
N VAL A 315 -12.27 13.41 6.36
CA VAL A 315 -13.65 12.94 6.61
C VAL A 315 -14.59 13.45 5.53
N ASP A 316 -14.49 14.73 5.17
CA ASP A 316 -15.32 15.32 4.12
C ASP A 316 -15.06 14.66 2.77
N VAL A 317 -13.79 14.40 2.46
CA VAL A 317 -13.39 13.69 1.24
C VAL A 317 -13.97 12.28 1.19
N MET A 318 -13.86 11.51 2.28
CA MET A 318 -14.39 10.14 2.35
C MET A 318 -15.94 10.11 2.31
N LEU A 319 -16.60 11.07 2.95
CA LEU A 319 -18.05 11.17 2.88
C LEU A 319 -18.53 11.52 1.46
N ALA A 320 -17.83 12.39 0.75
CA ALA A 320 -18.12 12.69 -0.65
C ALA A 320 -17.93 11.43 -1.54
N ALA A 321 -16.84 10.68 -1.34
CA ALA A 321 -16.58 9.43 -2.06
C ALA A 321 -17.69 8.39 -1.83
N THR A 322 -18.13 8.20 -0.58
CA THR A 322 -19.20 7.25 -0.26
C THR A 322 -20.60 7.72 -0.69
N SER A 323 -20.72 8.91 -1.26
CA SER A 323 -21.97 9.56 -1.67
C SER A 323 -22.00 9.94 -3.16
N GLU A 324 -21.04 9.45 -3.96
CA GLU A 324 -20.88 9.74 -5.40
C GLU A 324 -20.77 11.26 -5.71
N LYS A 325 -20.04 11.99 -4.86
CA LYS A 325 -19.89 13.47 -4.91
C LYS A 325 -18.44 13.94 -4.96
N LEU A 326 -17.51 13.11 -5.44
CA LEU A 326 -16.10 13.51 -5.54
C LEU A 326 -15.86 14.65 -6.52
N ASP A 327 -16.74 14.88 -7.48
CA ASP A 327 -16.69 16.00 -8.41
C ASP A 327 -16.94 17.36 -7.74
N SER A 328 -17.48 17.38 -6.51
CA SER A 328 -17.68 18.59 -5.70
C SER A 328 -16.51 18.89 -4.76
N ILE A 329 -15.47 18.05 -4.72
CA ILE A 329 -14.33 18.16 -3.81
C ILE A 329 -13.10 18.64 -4.55
N GLU A 330 -12.43 19.65 -3.99
CA GLU A 330 -11.10 20.07 -4.37
C GLU A 330 -10.15 19.87 -3.20
N LEU A 331 -8.99 19.22 -3.45
CA LEU A 331 -8.02 18.92 -2.41
C LEU A 331 -7.01 20.05 -2.24
N GLU A 332 -6.82 20.45 -1.01
CA GLU A 332 -5.77 21.38 -0.62
C GLU A 332 -4.55 20.64 -0.06
N TRP A 333 -3.38 20.98 -0.57
CA TRP A 333 -2.12 20.34 -0.21
C TRP A 333 -1.11 21.32 0.37
N ASP A 334 -0.35 20.90 1.37
CA ASP A 334 0.88 21.57 1.75
C ASP A 334 1.88 21.47 0.60
N ARG A 335 2.48 22.60 0.24
CA ARG A 335 3.44 22.68 -0.88
C ARG A 335 4.80 22.10 -0.54
N ARG A 336 5.09 21.92 0.75
CA ARG A 336 6.32 21.31 1.23
C ARG A 336 6.38 19.83 0.86
N THR A 337 7.57 19.27 0.92
CA THR A 337 7.81 17.83 0.72
C THR A 337 7.68 17.11 2.06
N ALA A 338 7.02 15.96 2.04
CA ALA A 338 7.06 15.01 3.14
C ALA A 338 7.92 13.80 2.77
N LEU A 339 8.71 13.30 3.72
CA LEU A 339 9.55 12.12 3.55
C LEU A 339 9.46 11.23 4.79
N GLY A 340 9.22 9.94 4.58
CA GLY A 340 9.16 8.92 5.62
C GLY A 340 10.31 7.92 5.50
N VAL A 341 11.00 7.65 6.61
CA VAL A 341 12.03 6.63 6.75
C VAL A 341 11.47 5.47 7.57
N VAL A 342 11.43 4.29 6.99
CA VAL A 342 10.98 3.08 7.69
C VAL A 342 12.12 2.47 8.48
N MET A 343 11.85 2.18 9.74
CA MET A 343 12.71 1.39 10.61
C MET A 343 12.14 -0.02 10.72
N ALA A 344 12.92 -1.03 10.36
CA ALA A 344 12.52 -2.42 10.34
C ALA A 344 13.24 -3.25 11.41
N ALA A 345 12.64 -4.35 11.83
CA ALA A 345 13.21 -5.29 12.79
C ALA A 345 14.36 -6.11 12.19
N ALA A 346 15.21 -6.64 13.04
CA ALA A 346 16.22 -7.62 12.65
C ALA A 346 15.56 -8.80 11.92
N GLY A 347 16.20 -9.25 10.82
CA GLY A 347 15.70 -10.37 10.00
C GLY A 347 14.55 -10.04 9.03
N TYR A 348 14.06 -8.79 9.00
CA TYR A 348 13.11 -8.36 7.97
C TYR A 348 13.79 -8.38 6.59
N PRO A 349 13.12 -8.79 5.49
CA PRO A 349 11.69 -9.11 5.38
C PRO A 349 11.33 -10.58 5.67
N LEU A 350 12.28 -11.48 5.80
CA LEU A 350 12.01 -12.93 5.85
C LEU A 350 11.53 -13.40 7.23
N ASN A 351 12.35 -13.17 8.26
CA ASN A 351 12.11 -13.64 9.62
C ASN A 351 12.27 -12.49 10.63
N PRO A 352 11.35 -11.52 10.66
CA PRO A 352 11.49 -10.37 11.56
C PRO A 352 11.40 -10.78 13.03
N ARG A 353 12.39 -10.35 13.80
CA ARG A 353 12.40 -10.54 15.26
C ARG A 353 11.36 -9.62 15.90
N LYS A 354 10.72 -10.12 16.95
CA LYS A 354 9.70 -9.42 17.72
C LYS A 354 10.10 -9.33 19.19
N GLY A 355 9.53 -8.35 19.90
CA GLY A 355 9.70 -8.20 21.35
C GLY A 355 10.85 -7.29 21.77
N ASP A 356 11.55 -6.65 20.83
CA ASP A 356 12.61 -5.69 21.14
C ASP A 356 11.99 -4.39 21.70
N VAL A 357 12.53 -3.91 22.82
CA VAL A 357 12.10 -2.66 23.45
C VAL A 357 12.55 -1.47 22.60
N ILE A 358 11.59 -0.60 22.28
CA ILE A 358 11.86 0.63 21.52
C ILE A 358 12.04 1.78 22.52
N THR A 359 13.16 2.46 22.40
CA THR A 359 13.51 3.63 23.23
C THR A 359 13.77 4.85 22.40
N GLY A 360 13.80 6.04 23.02
CA GLY A 360 14.13 7.28 22.34
C GLY A 360 13.07 7.81 21.38
N LEU A 361 11.82 7.34 21.50
CA LEU A 361 10.72 7.88 20.71
C LEU A 361 10.55 9.38 21.04
N PRO A 362 10.64 10.27 20.05
CA PRO A 362 10.44 11.71 20.26
C PRO A 362 8.97 12.01 20.56
N LYS A 363 8.70 13.23 21.01
CA LYS A 363 7.34 13.77 21.00
C LYS A 363 6.95 14.11 19.55
N ASP A 364 5.68 13.87 19.23
CA ASP A 364 5.13 14.27 17.96
C ASP A 364 5.10 15.81 17.83
N GLU A 365 5.43 16.31 16.65
CA GLU A 365 5.40 17.69 16.25
C GLU A 365 4.54 17.84 14.99
N LEU A 366 4.04 19.05 14.71
CA LEU A 366 3.19 19.29 13.53
C LEU A 366 3.86 18.90 12.20
N ASP A 367 5.17 19.09 12.11
CA ASP A 367 5.96 18.82 10.91
C ASP A 367 6.81 17.54 11.00
N ALA A 368 6.68 16.78 12.08
CA ALA A 368 7.46 15.56 12.31
C ALA A 368 6.71 14.55 13.18
N MET A 369 6.41 13.39 12.61
CA MET A 369 5.64 12.32 13.24
C MET A 369 6.38 11.00 13.19
N VAL A 370 6.22 10.17 14.21
CA VAL A 370 6.64 8.78 14.20
C VAL A 370 5.39 7.89 14.13
N PHE A 371 5.06 7.44 12.93
CA PHE A 371 3.97 6.50 12.76
C PHE A 371 4.43 5.08 13.11
N HIS A 372 3.66 4.43 13.96
CA HIS A 372 3.91 3.05 14.38
C HIS A 372 3.27 2.07 13.40
N ALA A 373 3.98 0.99 13.10
CA ALA A 373 3.50 -0.14 12.33
C ALA A 373 3.53 -1.41 13.20
N GLY A 374 4.48 -2.29 13.01
CA GLY A 374 4.64 -3.50 13.81
C GLY A 374 5.12 -3.21 15.22
N THR A 375 4.28 -2.59 16.03
CA THR A 375 4.56 -2.30 17.45
C THR A 375 3.40 -2.74 18.35
N THR A 376 3.69 -3.00 19.61
CA THR A 376 2.70 -3.25 20.65
C THR A 376 3.07 -2.51 21.93
N ALA A 377 2.08 -2.09 22.71
CA ALA A 377 2.28 -1.51 24.02
C ALA A 377 2.12 -2.61 25.09
N LYS A 378 3.12 -2.77 25.95
CA LYS A 378 3.09 -3.72 27.06
C LYS A 378 3.80 -3.14 28.27
N GLU A 379 3.13 -3.13 29.42
CA GLU A 379 3.71 -2.71 30.71
C GLU A 379 4.39 -1.33 30.65
N GLY A 380 3.78 -0.38 29.90
CA GLY A 380 4.30 0.97 29.72
C GLY A 380 5.45 1.09 28.72
N GLN A 381 5.91 -0.01 28.14
CA GLN A 381 6.92 -0.05 27.09
C GLN A 381 6.28 -0.20 25.71
N THR A 382 7.01 0.26 24.68
CA THR A 382 6.71 -0.05 23.27
C THR A 382 7.67 -1.13 22.81
N LEU A 383 7.12 -2.20 22.21
CA LEU A 383 7.90 -3.34 21.71
C LEU A 383 7.68 -3.51 20.22
N SER A 384 8.69 -4.02 19.50
CA SER A 384 8.53 -4.48 18.14
C SER A 384 7.61 -5.70 18.07
N SER A 385 6.68 -5.74 17.11
CA SER A 385 5.75 -6.87 16.91
C SER A 385 5.60 -7.29 15.45
N GLY A 386 6.29 -6.62 14.53
CA GLY A 386 6.23 -6.89 13.09
C GLY A 386 7.54 -6.58 12.37
N GLY A 387 7.53 -6.73 11.06
CA GLY A 387 8.71 -6.52 10.22
C GLY A 387 9.09 -5.04 10.08
N ARG A 388 8.19 -4.22 9.52
CA ARG A 388 8.33 -2.77 9.55
C ARG A 388 7.77 -2.28 10.88
N VAL A 389 8.56 -1.57 11.64
CA VAL A 389 8.28 -1.23 13.04
C VAL A 389 7.76 0.20 13.18
N LEU A 390 8.50 1.16 12.62
CA LEU A 390 8.18 2.59 12.68
C LEU A 390 8.38 3.23 11.30
N CYS A 391 7.72 4.36 11.07
CA CYS A 391 8.00 5.27 9.96
C CYS A 391 8.19 6.69 10.51
N VAL A 392 9.41 7.19 10.48
CA VAL A 392 9.75 8.55 10.87
C VAL A 392 9.45 9.46 9.69
N THR A 393 8.44 10.30 9.79
CA THR A 393 7.92 11.12 8.69
C THR A 393 8.06 12.59 9.00
N VAL A 394 8.67 13.35 8.09
CA VAL A 394 8.98 14.78 8.25
C VAL A 394 8.51 15.58 7.05
N LEU A 395 7.95 16.77 7.33
CA LEU A 395 7.54 17.79 6.37
C LEU A 395 8.57 18.92 6.35
N ALA A 396 9.13 19.27 5.19
CA ALA A 396 10.12 20.34 5.03
C ALA A 396 10.05 20.96 3.64
N ASP A 397 10.71 22.12 3.44
CA ASP A 397 10.66 22.89 2.19
C ASP A 397 11.31 22.18 0.99
N SER A 398 12.15 21.18 1.24
CA SER A 398 12.76 20.35 0.19
C SER A 398 12.96 18.91 0.64
N VAL A 399 13.08 17.99 -0.34
CA VAL A 399 13.41 16.57 -0.07
C VAL A 399 14.67 16.43 0.76
N LYS A 400 15.71 17.21 0.45
CA LYS A 400 17.00 17.20 1.17
C LYS A 400 16.83 17.60 2.63
N GLN A 401 16.07 18.64 2.92
CA GLN A 401 15.80 19.07 4.30
C GLN A 401 14.95 18.05 5.05
N ALA A 402 13.89 17.52 4.39
CA ALA A 402 13.07 16.46 4.98
C ALA A 402 13.90 15.23 5.32
N GLN A 403 14.78 14.80 4.41
CA GLN A 403 15.72 13.70 4.61
C GLN A 403 16.63 13.94 5.82
N GLN A 404 17.28 15.09 5.90
CA GLN A 404 18.18 15.43 7.00
C GLN A 404 17.47 15.35 8.35
N LYS A 405 16.31 16.01 8.48
CA LYS A 405 15.52 16.01 9.72
C LYS A 405 15.02 14.60 10.08
N ALA A 406 14.54 13.82 9.10
CA ALA A 406 14.07 12.46 9.33
C ALA A 406 15.20 11.58 9.88
N TYR A 407 16.43 11.69 9.34
CA TYR A 407 17.57 10.94 9.85
C TYR A 407 18.10 11.44 11.21
N GLU A 408 18.01 12.73 11.51
CA GLU A 408 18.29 13.25 12.86
C GLU A 408 17.38 12.61 13.89
N MET A 409 16.07 12.55 13.61
CA MET A 409 15.08 11.90 14.48
C MET A 409 15.33 10.38 14.58
N THR A 410 15.59 9.71 13.45
CA THR A 410 15.83 8.27 13.39
C THR A 410 17.02 7.86 14.26
N LYS A 411 18.10 8.68 14.33
CA LYS A 411 19.27 8.41 15.18
C LYS A 411 18.95 8.39 16.67
N GLY A 412 17.89 9.06 17.10
CA GLY A 412 17.47 9.08 18.50
C GLY A 412 16.67 7.85 18.92
N ILE A 413 16.15 7.07 17.97
CA ILE A 413 15.27 5.91 18.21
C ILE A 413 16.12 4.64 18.17
N HIS A 414 15.96 3.77 19.18
CA HIS A 414 16.75 2.55 19.32
C HIS A 414 15.90 1.34 19.67
N PHE A 415 16.12 0.25 18.95
CA PHE A 415 15.76 -1.11 19.31
C PHE A 415 16.79 -2.08 18.72
N ASP A 416 16.97 -3.24 19.35
CA ASP A 416 18.05 -4.13 18.99
C ASP A 416 17.92 -4.66 17.55
N GLY A 417 19.01 -4.61 16.78
CA GLY A 417 19.07 -5.07 15.39
C GLY A 417 18.20 -4.29 14.39
N GLN A 418 17.82 -3.05 14.72
CA GLN A 418 17.08 -2.18 13.83
C GLN A 418 17.78 -2.00 12.48
N GLN A 419 16.97 -1.97 11.41
CA GLN A 419 17.42 -1.77 10.04
C GLN A 419 16.68 -0.58 9.42
N TYR A 420 17.38 0.27 8.71
CA TYR A 420 16.78 1.33 7.88
C TYR A 420 17.76 1.75 6.79
N ARG A 421 17.24 2.22 5.67
CA ARG A 421 18.03 2.80 4.58
C ARG A 421 18.47 4.20 4.95
N ARG A 422 19.65 4.61 4.44
CA ARG A 422 20.26 5.93 4.67
C ARG A 422 20.13 6.87 3.47
N ASP A 423 19.51 6.40 2.38
CA ASP A 423 19.44 7.08 1.10
C ASP A 423 18.00 7.36 0.63
N ILE A 424 16.99 7.26 1.52
CA ILE A 424 15.59 7.56 1.16
C ILE A 424 15.49 8.97 0.56
N GLY A 425 14.88 9.08 -0.62
CA GLY A 425 14.76 10.34 -1.35
C GLY A 425 15.93 10.65 -2.31
N PHE A 426 16.93 9.79 -2.43
CA PHE A 426 18.12 10.07 -3.24
C PHE A 426 17.83 10.39 -4.71
N ARG A 427 16.76 9.78 -5.28
CA ARG A 427 16.35 10.03 -6.67
C ARG A 427 15.92 11.47 -6.89
N ALA A 428 15.19 12.03 -5.92
CA ALA A 428 14.69 13.41 -5.98
C ALA A 428 15.76 14.47 -5.60
N ILE A 429 16.86 14.07 -4.94
CA ILE A 429 17.92 14.99 -4.52
C ILE A 429 18.96 15.23 -5.64
N LYS A 430 19.04 14.30 -6.60
CA LYS A 430 20.01 14.38 -7.71
C LYS A 430 19.58 15.30 -8.86
N SER A 431 18.35 15.77 -8.84
CA SER A 431 17.79 16.65 -9.87
C SER A 431 17.97 18.13 -9.57
#